data_3daadd8e4d85b427308942d271c00cbd
#
_entry.id   3daadd8e4d85b427308942d271c00cbd
#
_cell.length_a   1.000
_cell.length_b   1.000
_cell.length_c   1.000
_cell.angle_alpha   90.00
_cell.angle_beta   90.00
_cell.angle_gamma   90.00
#
_symmetry.space_group_name_H-M   'P 1'
#
loop_
_entity.id
_entity.type
_entity.pdbx_description
1 polymer ?
#
loop_
_entity_poly.entity_id
_entity_poly.type
_entity_poly.pdbx_seq_one_letter_code
_entity_poly.pdbx_strand_id
1 'polypeptide(L)'
;MSQQNQVHSQPPAAAPTAFDGVNPCLVEDTALLPTVVDAVVDAGASILERFSPLANRPDGLEAVIAAIHANDEVSVRHLRAPLRRARPTAGWVDDELATGPLPAGEWWVPDVLEGNINHIHGMRDWSVTATLVRDNKPVLTAVHVPLTGETFTAVQGGGAMLDGQRLHPSAKSELKGAFVATGQARPGEDAATFERMGASLTAMLNSVLLARVSVPATTQLAHVAAGQIDAFWQYSDVRSGLLAGALLVAEAGGMVTDTRGRPWSLASEDILAATPALHHDLLNVLATVR
;
A
#
# COMPACT_ATOMS: atom_id res chain seq x y z
N MET A 1 -71.89 -27.11 -4.71
CA MET A 1 -70.55 -27.80 -4.74
C MET A 1 -69.52 -26.73 -4.64
N SER A 2 -69.05 -26.45 -3.41
CA SER A 2 -68.07 -25.40 -3.14
C SER A 2 -66.72 -26.11 -2.83
N GLN A 3 -65.67 -25.89 -3.66
CA GLN A 3 -64.35 -26.34 -3.39
C GLN A 3 -63.62 -25.29 -2.53
N GLN A 4 -63.25 -25.69 -1.32
CA GLN A 4 -62.37 -24.92 -0.44
C GLN A 4 -60.90 -25.10 -0.88
N ASN A 5 -60.25 -23.97 -1.29
CA ASN A 5 -58.81 -23.92 -1.48
C ASN A 5 -58.12 -23.85 -0.12
N GLN A 6 -57.39 -24.91 0.26
CA GLN A 6 -56.47 -24.87 1.37
C GLN A 6 -55.15 -24.20 0.94
N VAL A 7 -54.86 -23.06 1.53
CA VAL A 7 -53.57 -22.38 1.42
C VAL A 7 -52.63 -23.02 2.42
N HIS A 8 -51.65 -23.77 1.93
CA HIS A 8 -50.52 -24.26 2.77
C HIS A 8 -49.58 -23.08 3.03
N SER A 9 -49.57 -22.59 4.26
CA SER A 9 -48.58 -21.66 4.75
C SER A 9 -47.27 -22.43 5.02
N GLN A 10 -46.20 -22.13 4.26
CA GLN A 10 -44.84 -22.55 4.59
C GLN A 10 -44.39 -21.83 5.86
N PRO A 11 -43.64 -22.55 6.78
CA PRO A 11 -43.04 -21.90 7.93
C PRO A 11 -41.96 -20.91 7.49
N PRO A 12 -41.75 -19.82 8.23
CA PRO A 12 -40.70 -18.85 7.91
C PRO A 12 -39.34 -19.51 7.96
N ALA A 13 -38.48 -19.21 6.96
CA ALA A 13 -37.10 -19.64 6.92
C ALA A 13 -36.39 -19.17 8.18
N ALA A 14 -35.68 -20.09 8.85
CA ALA A 14 -34.87 -19.77 10.00
C ALA A 14 -33.83 -18.69 9.65
N ALA A 15 -33.77 -17.64 10.48
CA ALA A 15 -32.74 -16.63 10.39
C ALA A 15 -31.35 -17.29 10.49
N PRO A 16 -30.36 -16.83 9.71
CA PRO A 16 -29.01 -17.36 9.83
C PRO A 16 -28.50 -17.06 11.25
N THR A 17 -28.17 -18.11 11.98
CA THR A 17 -27.46 -18.00 13.26
C THR A 17 -26.11 -17.35 12.94
N ALA A 18 -25.85 -16.15 13.49
CA ALA A 18 -24.55 -15.54 13.49
C ALA A 18 -23.58 -16.46 14.22
N PHE A 19 -22.76 -17.18 13.48
CA PHE A 19 -21.57 -17.81 14.03
C PHE A 19 -20.53 -16.72 14.17
N ASP A 20 -20.36 -16.18 15.37
CA ASP A 20 -19.20 -15.39 15.79
C ASP A 20 -17.96 -16.29 15.86
N GLY A 21 -17.53 -16.81 14.74
CA GLY A 21 -16.25 -17.47 14.59
C GLY A 21 -15.21 -16.40 14.27
N VAL A 22 -14.43 -15.97 15.27
CA VAL A 22 -13.25 -15.13 15.04
C VAL A 22 -12.36 -15.85 14.03
N ASN A 23 -12.02 -15.20 12.90
CA ASN A 23 -11.15 -15.76 11.88
C ASN A 23 -9.78 -16.09 12.51
N PRO A 24 -9.35 -17.36 12.59
CA PRO A 24 -8.10 -17.74 13.24
C PRO A 24 -6.87 -17.01 12.66
N CYS A 25 -6.84 -16.80 11.33
CA CYS A 25 -5.77 -16.07 10.67
C CYS A 25 -5.70 -14.61 11.14
N LEU A 26 -6.85 -13.94 11.34
CA LEU A 26 -6.88 -12.58 11.86
C LEU A 26 -6.29 -12.49 13.28
N VAL A 27 -6.57 -13.47 14.14
CA VAL A 27 -6.02 -13.53 15.51
C VAL A 27 -4.50 -13.70 15.47
N GLU A 28 -4.01 -14.63 14.65
CA GLU A 28 -2.58 -14.87 14.52
C GLU A 28 -1.84 -13.67 13.94
N ASP A 29 -2.37 -13.06 12.88
CA ASP A 29 -1.76 -11.91 12.22
C ASP A 29 -1.79 -10.68 13.15
N THR A 30 -2.88 -10.49 13.90
CA THR A 30 -2.97 -9.42 14.91
C THR A 30 -1.95 -9.63 16.04
N ALA A 31 -1.76 -10.86 16.50
CA ALA A 31 -0.77 -11.18 17.53
C ALA A 31 0.68 -10.99 17.05
N LEU A 32 0.92 -11.09 15.73
CA LEU A 32 2.21 -10.88 15.10
C LEU A 32 2.57 -9.39 14.96
N LEU A 33 1.56 -8.53 14.84
CA LEU A 33 1.72 -7.10 14.51
C LEU A 33 2.72 -6.35 15.40
N PRO A 34 2.74 -6.51 16.76
CA PRO A 34 3.74 -5.83 17.59
C PRO A 34 5.18 -6.13 17.20
N THR A 35 5.49 -7.40 16.90
CA THR A 35 6.84 -7.80 16.46
C THR A 35 7.23 -7.15 15.13
N VAL A 36 6.26 -6.99 14.22
CA VAL A 36 6.51 -6.34 12.93
C VAL A 36 6.71 -4.83 13.11
N VAL A 37 5.92 -4.20 13.97
CA VAL A 37 6.07 -2.79 14.34
C VAL A 37 7.44 -2.54 14.96
N ASP A 38 7.84 -3.33 15.95
CA ASP A 38 9.16 -3.19 16.59
C ASP A 38 10.29 -3.30 15.56
N ALA A 39 10.19 -4.24 14.61
CA ALA A 39 11.21 -4.44 13.59
C ALA A 39 11.32 -3.24 12.62
N VAL A 40 10.21 -2.65 12.17
CA VAL A 40 10.26 -1.47 11.27
C VAL A 40 10.70 -0.21 12.02
N VAL A 41 10.37 -0.07 13.31
CA VAL A 41 10.81 1.04 14.15
C VAL A 41 12.31 0.96 14.40
N ASP A 42 12.85 -0.22 14.76
CA ASP A 42 14.28 -0.42 14.99
C ASP A 42 15.09 -0.18 13.69
N ALA A 43 14.60 -0.67 12.57
CA ALA A 43 15.21 -0.42 11.27
C ALA A 43 15.16 1.08 10.92
N GLY A 44 14.02 1.72 11.13
CA GLY A 44 13.84 3.16 10.91
C GLY A 44 14.79 4.01 11.76
N ALA A 45 14.97 3.67 13.04
CA ALA A 45 15.89 4.35 13.93
C ALA A 45 17.34 4.28 13.41
N SER A 46 17.78 3.11 12.92
CA SER A 46 19.13 2.92 12.37
C SER A 46 19.38 3.74 11.10
N ILE A 47 18.36 3.94 10.27
CA ILE A 47 18.42 4.77 9.06
C ILE A 47 18.32 6.27 9.42
N LEU A 48 17.55 6.62 10.44
CA LEU A 48 17.44 8.00 10.92
C LEU A 48 18.80 8.54 11.40
N GLU A 49 19.64 7.71 12.04
CA GLU A 49 21.03 8.08 12.43
C GLU A 49 21.89 8.49 11.23
N ARG A 50 21.58 7.99 10.05
CA ARG A 50 22.31 8.28 8.80
C ARG A 50 21.71 9.46 8.03
N PHE A 51 20.52 9.90 8.41
CA PHE A 51 19.81 10.99 7.71
C PHE A 51 20.42 12.36 8.05
N SER A 52 20.63 13.16 7.02
CA SER A 52 20.99 14.58 7.21
C SER A 52 20.40 15.44 6.07
N PRO A 53 19.61 16.46 6.41
CA PRO A 53 19.09 17.37 5.40
C PRO A 53 20.17 18.25 4.75
N LEU A 54 21.37 18.34 5.38
CA LEU A 54 22.48 19.19 4.95
C LEU A 54 23.71 18.40 4.45
N ALA A 55 23.63 17.05 4.39
CA ALA A 55 24.75 16.24 3.90
C ALA A 55 25.06 16.55 2.42
N ASN A 56 26.32 16.35 2.03
CA ASN A 56 26.69 16.36 0.62
C ASN A 56 25.92 15.27 -0.13
N ARG A 57 25.42 15.60 -1.30
CA ARG A 57 24.70 14.66 -2.15
C ARG A 57 25.66 13.81 -2.96
N PRO A 58 25.35 12.55 -3.24
CA PRO A 58 26.14 11.73 -4.15
C PRO A 58 26.21 12.41 -5.53
N ASP A 59 27.38 12.41 -6.12
CA ASP A 59 27.60 12.95 -7.48
C ASP A 59 27.67 11.79 -8.48
N GLY A 60 26.73 11.77 -9.40
CA GLY A 60 26.60 10.76 -10.43
C GLY A 60 25.86 9.48 -9.99
N LEU A 61 25.43 8.71 -10.99
CA LEU A 61 24.55 7.54 -10.81
C LEU A 61 25.22 6.43 -9.96
N GLU A 62 26.50 6.16 -10.17
CA GLU A 62 27.22 5.13 -9.44
C GLU A 62 27.27 5.43 -7.92
N ALA A 63 27.52 6.69 -7.56
CA ALA A 63 27.54 7.13 -6.16
C ALA A 63 26.12 7.08 -5.54
N VAL A 64 25.08 7.40 -6.31
CA VAL A 64 23.68 7.25 -5.87
C VAL A 64 23.36 5.79 -5.57
N ILE A 65 23.69 4.87 -6.48
CA ILE A 65 23.45 3.42 -6.31
C ILE A 65 24.21 2.90 -5.09
N ALA A 66 25.47 3.29 -4.91
CA ALA A 66 26.28 2.88 -3.76
C ALA A 66 25.67 3.38 -2.43
N ALA A 67 25.13 4.60 -2.40
CA ALA A 67 24.49 5.16 -1.22
C ALA A 67 23.17 4.42 -0.89
N ILE A 68 22.39 4.04 -1.91
CA ILE A 68 21.16 3.22 -1.77
C ILE A 68 21.54 1.89 -1.11
N HIS A 69 22.46 1.13 -1.70
CA HIS A 69 22.86 -0.17 -1.16
C HIS A 69 23.41 -0.08 0.28
N ALA A 70 24.17 0.97 0.60
CA ALA A 70 24.71 1.16 1.95
C ALA A 70 23.61 1.40 3.00
N ASN A 71 22.49 2.00 2.63
CA ASN A 71 21.33 2.16 3.50
C ASN A 71 20.56 0.84 3.64
N ASP A 72 20.32 0.13 2.52
CA ASP A 72 19.58 -1.14 2.50
C ASP A 72 20.26 -2.19 3.38
N GLU A 73 21.60 -2.30 3.33
CA GLU A 73 22.37 -3.21 4.18
C GLU A 73 22.18 -2.93 5.67
N VAL A 74 22.02 -1.69 6.07
CA VAL A 74 21.81 -1.33 7.48
C VAL A 74 20.39 -1.72 7.91
N SER A 75 19.39 -1.31 7.15
CA SER A 75 17.98 -1.53 7.48
C SER A 75 17.62 -3.02 7.52
N VAL A 76 18.04 -3.80 6.51
CA VAL A 76 17.69 -5.23 6.38
C VAL A 76 18.13 -6.06 7.59
N ARG A 77 19.23 -5.68 8.27
CA ARG A 77 19.72 -6.40 9.47
C ARG A 77 18.71 -6.34 10.62
N HIS A 78 18.00 -5.22 10.76
CA HIS A 78 16.99 -5.02 11.80
C HIS A 78 15.64 -5.67 11.46
N LEU A 79 15.33 -5.85 10.18
CA LEU A 79 14.09 -6.48 9.74
C LEU A 79 14.18 -8.01 9.66
N ARG A 80 15.21 -8.54 8.99
CA ARG A 80 15.27 -9.96 8.61
C ARG A 80 15.25 -10.92 9.79
N ALA A 81 16.05 -10.68 10.82
CA ALA A 81 16.19 -11.60 11.93
C ALA A 81 14.91 -11.71 12.79
N PRO A 82 14.26 -10.62 13.25
CA PRO A 82 13.02 -10.71 14.02
C PRO A 82 11.87 -11.29 13.19
N LEU A 83 11.70 -10.88 11.93
CA LEU A 83 10.61 -11.36 11.08
C LEU A 83 10.74 -12.85 10.74
N ARG A 84 11.96 -13.34 10.49
CA ARG A 84 12.22 -14.79 10.32
C ARG A 84 11.95 -15.59 11.59
N ARG A 85 12.25 -15.05 12.77
CA ARG A 85 11.91 -15.73 14.03
C ARG A 85 10.40 -15.80 14.25
N ALA A 86 9.69 -14.74 13.86
CA ALA A 86 8.23 -14.66 14.01
C ALA A 86 7.47 -15.57 13.04
N ARG A 87 7.99 -15.77 11.82
CA ARG A 87 7.44 -16.69 10.79
C ARG A 87 8.59 -17.47 10.13
N PRO A 88 9.08 -18.57 10.76
CA PRO A 88 10.27 -19.29 10.28
C PRO A 88 10.11 -19.95 8.91
N THR A 89 8.87 -20.27 8.52
CA THR A 89 8.54 -20.91 7.24
C THR A 89 8.25 -19.93 6.11
N ALA A 90 8.07 -18.63 6.43
CA ALA A 90 7.82 -17.62 5.40
C ALA A 90 9.09 -17.40 4.56
N GLY A 91 8.89 -17.31 3.24
CA GLY A 91 9.91 -16.86 2.32
C GLY A 91 10.30 -15.40 2.57
N TRP A 92 11.34 -14.96 1.91
CA TRP A 92 11.82 -13.57 1.97
C TRP A 92 12.10 -13.06 0.56
N VAL A 93 11.56 -11.91 0.20
CA VAL A 93 11.84 -11.24 -1.07
C VAL A 93 13.03 -10.32 -0.87
N ASP A 94 14.12 -10.59 -1.59
CA ASP A 94 15.36 -9.80 -1.53
C ASP A 94 15.40 -8.69 -2.60
N ASP A 95 14.68 -8.86 -3.71
CA ASP A 95 14.65 -7.91 -4.82
C ASP A 95 13.44 -6.99 -4.70
N GLU A 96 13.68 -5.74 -4.32
CA GLU A 96 12.65 -4.70 -4.16
C GLU A 96 11.99 -4.33 -5.50
N LEU A 97 12.70 -4.48 -6.62
CA LEU A 97 12.15 -4.23 -7.95
C LEU A 97 11.43 -5.44 -8.55
N ALA A 98 11.35 -6.54 -7.81
CA ALA A 98 10.67 -7.74 -8.27
C ALA A 98 9.18 -7.50 -8.52
N THR A 99 8.68 -8.12 -9.59
CA THR A 99 7.30 -7.95 -10.07
C THR A 99 6.55 -9.29 -10.09
N GLY A 100 5.23 -9.23 -10.29
CA GLY A 100 4.38 -10.39 -10.47
C GLY A 100 4.12 -11.21 -9.20
N PRO A 101 3.38 -12.33 -9.34
CA PRO A 101 3.00 -13.19 -8.24
C PRO A 101 4.20 -13.88 -7.55
N LEU A 102 4.03 -14.13 -6.25
CA LEU A 102 4.93 -14.94 -5.43
C LEU A 102 4.55 -16.43 -5.53
N PRO A 103 5.48 -17.36 -5.23
CA PRO A 103 5.11 -18.76 -5.01
C PRO A 103 4.06 -18.91 -3.89
N ALA A 104 3.32 -20.03 -3.89
CA ALA A 104 2.34 -20.32 -2.84
C ALA A 104 2.96 -20.29 -1.44
N GLY A 105 2.15 -19.98 -0.43
CA GLY A 105 2.55 -19.89 0.97
C GLY A 105 2.77 -18.47 1.46
N GLU A 106 3.54 -18.33 2.54
CA GLU A 106 3.80 -17.04 3.18
C GLU A 106 5.14 -16.44 2.75
N TRP A 107 5.16 -15.11 2.57
CA TRP A 107 6.33 -14.37 2.15
C TRP A 107 6.41 -13.02 2.87
N TRP A 108 7.57 -12.70 3.41
CA TRP A 108 7.90 -11.34 3.79
C TRP A 108 8.33 -10.55 2.56
N VAL A 109 7.65 -9.45 2.32
CA VAL A 109 8.01 -8.44 1.31
C VAL A 109 8.32 -7.15 2.06
N PRO A 110 9.58 -6.92 2.45
CA PRO A 110 10.00 -5.66 3.01
C PRO A 110 10.25 -4.63 1.90
N ASP A 111 10.13 -3.37 2.23
CA ASP A 111 10.88 -2.30 1.60
C ASP A 111 11.74 -1.69 2.71
N VAL A 112 13.02 -1.99 2.67
CA VAL A 112 13.93 -1.71 3.79
C VAL A 112 14.24 -0.23 3.95
N LEU A 113 14.05 0.55 2.88
CA LEU A 113 14.03 2.01 2.89
C LEU A 113 13.25 2.54 1.69
N GLU A 114 11.95 2.50 1.79
CA GLU A 114 11.03 3.07 0.83
C GLU A 114 11.27 4.58 0.71
N GLY A 115 11.62 5.04 -0.51
CA GLY A 115 12.05 6.42 -0.74
C GLY A 115 13.53 6.69 -0.43
N ASN A 116 14.40 5.69 -0.61
CA ASN A 116 15.84 5.80 -0.39
C ASN A 116 16.46 6.99 -1.17
N ILE A 117 15.97 7.27 -2.38
CA ILE A 117 16.39 8.45 -3.14
C ILE A 117 16.10 9.77 -2.39
N ASN A 118 14.96 9.87 -1.73
CA ASN A 118 14.64 11.03 -0.91
C ASN A 118 15.56 11.14 0.30
N HIS A 119 15.83 10.02 0.98
CA HIS A 119 16.73 9.97 2.13
C HIS A 119 18.12 10.49 1.75
N ILE A 120 18.76 9.97 0.71
CA ILE A 120 20.10 10.40 0.29
C ILE A 120 20.16 11.85 -0.22
N HIS A 121 19.01 12.40 -0.65
CA HIS A 121 18.88 13.80 -1.03
C HIS A 121 18.46 14.71 0.15
N GLY A 122 18.31 14.16 1.38
CA GLY A 122 17.92 14.90 2.57
C GLY A 122 16.46 15.38 2.56
N MET A 123 15.63 14.77 1.71
CA MET A 123 14.19 14.98 1.68
C MET A 123 13.52 14.12 2.77
N ARG A 124 12.30 14.48 3.15
CA ARG A 124 11.67 13.91 4.35
C ARG A 124 10.71 12.76 4.06
N ASP A 125 10.35 12.53 2.81
CA ASP A 125 9.38 11.54 2.39
C ASP A 125 10.06 10.18 2.19
N TRP A 126 10.24 9.43 3.27
CA TRP A 126 10.77 8.06 3.26
C TRP A 126 10.26 7.29 4.48
N SER A 127 10.21 5.97 4.36
CA SER A 127 9.69 5.06 5.38
C SER A 127 10.40 3.72 5.34
N VAL A 128 10.16 2.89 6.36
CA VAL A 128 10.55 1.47 6.39
C VAL A 128 9.27 0.65 6.43
N THR A 129 9.18 -0.38 5.60
CA THR A 129 7.99 -1.22 5.53
C THR A 129 8.30 -2.70 5.69
N ALA A 130 7.33 -3.43 6.23
CA ALA A 130 7.32 -4.89 6.21
C ALA A 130 5.89 -5.38 6.00
N THR A 131 5.69 -6.17 4.93
CA THR A 131 4.39 -6.75 4.59
C THR A 131 4.49 -8.27 4.56
N LEU A 132 3.58 -8.94 5.29
CA LEU A 132 3.37 -10.38 5.15
C LEU A 132 2.34 -10.64 4.05
N VAL A 133 2.72 -11.45 3.09
CA VAL A 133 1.87 -11.89 1.98
C VAL A 133 1.59 -13.37 2.16
N ARG A 134 0.32 -13.76 2.05
CA ARG A 134 -0.12 -15.17 2.09
C ARG A 134 -0.90 -15.46 0.82
N ASP A 135 -0.42 -16.44 0.03
CA ASP A 135 -1.05 -16.84 -1.25
C ASP A 135 -1.38 -15.64 -2.14
N ASN A 136 -0.38 -14.78 -2.32
CA ASN A 136 -0.45 -13.56 -3.15
C ASN A 136 -1.42 -12.45 -2.64
N LYS A 137 -1.82 -12.51 -1.37
CA LYS A 137 -2.62 -11.46 -0.74
C LYS A 137 -1.84 -10.86 0.45
N PRO A 138 -1.69 -9.55 0.53
CA PRO A 138 -1.14 -8.92 1.72
C PRO A 138 -2.12 -9.14 2.89
N VAL A 139 -1.61 -9.65 4.01
CA VAL A 139 -2.43 -9.99 5.19
C VAL A 139 -2.08 -9.16 6.41
N LEU A 140 -0.86 -8.63 6.47
CA LEU A 140 -0.40 -7.77 7.54
C LEU A 140 0.66 -6.81 7.00
N THR A 141 0.63 -5.56 7.44
CA THR A 141 1.70 -4.60 7.12
C THR A 141 1.94 -3.62 8.26
N ALA A 142 3.19 -3.17 8.37
CA ALA A 142 3.59 -2.00 9.13
C ALA A 142 4.44 -1.09 8.24
N VAL A 143 4.16 0.21 8.29
CA VAL A 143 4.89 1.29 7.61
C VAL A 143 5.29 2.31 8.65
N HIS A 144 6.59 2.44 8.93
CA HIS A 144 7.11 3.42 9.89
C HIS A 144 7.75 4.59 9.16
N VAL A 145 7.41 5.81 9.56
CA VAL A 145 7.96 7.08 9.05
C VAL A 145 8.87 7.68 10.14
N PRO A 146 10.18 7.41 10.13
CA PRO A 146 11.07 7.72 11.27
C PRO A 146 11.17 9.21 11.59
N LEU A 147 11.02 10.08 10.61
CA LEU A 147 11.12 11.55 10.81
C LEU A 147 9.95 12.15 11.58
N THR A 148 8.78 11.52 11.54
CA THR A 148 7.58 11.96 12.29
C THR A 148 7.30 11.05 13.48
N GLY A 149 7.86 9.84 13.48
CA GLY A 149 7.57 8.78 14.45
C GLY A 149 6.25 8.04 14.18
N GLU A 150 5.53 8.40 13.12
CA GLU A 150 4.26 7.80 12.75
C GLU A 150 4.42 6.35 12.29
N THR A 151 3.49 5.49 12.72
CA THR A 151 3.47 4.08 12.29
C THR A 151 2.07 3.71 11.81
N PHE A 152 1.96 3.46 10.51
CA PHE A 152 0.75 2.93 9.88
C PHE A 152 0.77 1.41 9.94
N THR A 153 -0.36 0.82 10.29
CA THR A 153 -0.51 -0.64 10.36
C THR A 153 -1.82 -1.08 9.77
N ALA A 154 -1.84 -2.28 9.17
CA ALA A 154 -3.08 -2.92 8.77
C ALA A 154 -2.96 -4.45 8.92
N VAL A 155 -4.08 -5.07 9.28
CA VAL A 155 -4.26 -6.53 9.27
C VAL A 155 -5.51 -6.81 8.47
N GLN A 156 -5.47 -7.79 7.56
CA GLN A 156 -6.61 -8.16 6.72
C GLN A 156 -7.84 -8.52 7.57
N GLY A 157 -8.92 -7.74 7.42
CA GLY A 157 -10.15 -7.86 8.22
C GLY A 157 -10.07 -7.21 9.61
N GLY A 158 -8.93 -6.63 9.98
CA GLY A 158 -8.70 -5.93 11.26
C GLY A 158 -8.82 -4.41 11.16
N GLY A 159 -8.75 -3.88 9.94
CA GLY A 159 -8.71 -2.45 9.68
C GLY A 159 -7.30 -1.87 9.60
N ALA A 160 -7.22 -0.61 9.21
CA ALA A 160 -5.98 0.16 9.17
C ALA A 160 -5.91 1.18 10.31
N MET A 161 -4.71 1.40 10.85
CA MET A 161 -4.47 2.28 11.98
C MET A 161 -3.26 3.19 11.74
N LEU A 162 -3.27 4.39 12.30
CA LEU A 162 -2.12 5.26 12.51
C LEU A 162 -1.92 5.41 14.01
N ASP A 163 -0.81 4.94 14.55
CA ASP A 163 -0.49 4.97 15.98
C ASP A 163 -1.65 4.45 16.87
N GLY A 164 -2.32 3.36 16.41
CA GLY A 164 -3.46 2.76 17.09
C GLY A 164 -4.81 3.46 16.87
N GLN A 165 -4.85 4.59 16.13
CA GLN A 165 -6.10 5.26 15.75
C GLN A 165 -6.58 4.75 14.40
N ARG A 166 -7.88 4.40 14.32
CA ARG A 166 -8.47 3.84 13.10
C ARG A 166 -8.47 4.86 11.98
N LEU A 167 -8.01 4.42 10.81
CA LEU A 167 -7.99 5.22 9.59
C LEU A 167 -9.29 5.08 8.79
N HIS A 168 -9.62 6.16 8.08
CA HIS A 168 -10.70 6.20 7.11
C HIS A 168 -10.29 7.09 5.93
N PRO A 169 -10.58 6.69 4.69
CA PRO A 169 -10.36 7.55 3.53
C PRO A 169 -11.25 8.79 3.60
N SER A 170 -10.96 9.79 2.79
CA SER A 170 -11.77 11.01 2.75
C SER A 170 -13.21 10.73 2.31
N ALA A 171 -14.13 11.58 2.72
CA ALA A 171 -15.54 11.51 2.34
C ALA A 171 -15.89 12.38 1.12
N LYS A 172 -14.87 12.90 0.40
CA LYS A 172 -15.11 13.74 -0.78
C LYS A 172 -15.79 12.94 -1.91
N SER A 173 -16.71 13.60 -2.60
CA SER A 173 -17.52 13.02 -3.69
C SER A 173 -17.46 13.80 -5.00
N GLU A 174 -16.69 14.90 -5.05
CA GLU A 174 -16.57 15.74 -6.24
C GLU A 174 -15.10 15.85 -6.69
N LEU A 175 -14.80 15.47 -7.94
CA LEU A 175 -13.46 15.56 -8.51
C LEU A 175 -12.86 16.97 -8.44
N LYS A 176 -13.68 18.02 -8.63
CA LYS A 176 -13.23 19.42 -8.58
C LYS A 176 -12.69 19.85 -7.21
N GLY A 177 -13.03 19.12 -6.15
CA GLY A 177 -12.46 19.31 -4.81
C GLY A 177 -11.38 18.30 -4.44
N ALA A 178 -11.03 17.38 -5.34
CA ALA A 178 -10.10 16.29 -5.03
C ALA A 178 -8.64 16.72 -5.08
N PHE A 179 -7.86 16.21 -4.13
CA PHE A 179 -6.41 16.25 -4.11
C PHE A 179 -5.87 14.85 -4.36
N VAL A 180 -5.20 14.63 -5.49
CA VAL A 180 -4.74 13.32 -5.93
C VAL A 180 -3.22 13.29 -6.09
N ALA A 181 -2.64 12.09 -6.13
CA ALA A 181 -1.20 11.91 -6.31
C ALA A 181 -0.88 10.81 -7.31
N THR A 182 0.30 10.92 -7.93
CA THR A 182 0.93 9.88 -8.74
C THR A 182 2.44 9.93 -8.53
N GLY A 183 3.16 8.92 -9.02
CA GLY A 183 4.61 8.88 -8.92
C GLY A 183 5.24 7.95 -9.94
N GLN A 184 6.55 8.06 -10.06
CA GLN A 184 7.38 7.14 -10.83
C GLN A 184 7.73 5.94 -9.96
N ALA A 185 7.58 4.72 -10.47
CA ALA A 185 7.88 3.50 -9.71
C ALA A 185 9.37 3.22 -9.66
N ARG A 186 10.05 3.30 -10.81
CA ARG A 186 11.48 3.02 -10.93
C ARG A 186 12.11 3.83 -12.06
N PRO A 187 13.44 4.03 -12.03
CA PRO A 187 14.18 4.50 -13.19
C PRO A 187 14.11 3.47 -14.33
N GLY A 188 14.13 3.97 -15.58
CA GLY A 188 14.25 3.09 -16.75
C GLY A 188 12.96 2.40 -17.19
N GLU A 189 11.79 2.92 -16.79
CA GLU A 189 10.53 2.55 -17.44
C GLU A 189 10.58 2.83 -18.95
N ASP A 190 9.78 2.11 -19.74
CA ASP A 190 9.73 2.33 -21.18
C ASP A 190 9.06 3.66 -21.55
N ALA A 191 9.28 4.09 -22.80
CA ALA A 191 8.75 5.35 -23.29
C ALA A 191 7.20 5.38 -23.28
N ALA A 192 6.55 4.26 -23.54
CA ALA A 192 5.09 4.18 -23.54
C ALA A 192 4.52 4.37 -22.11
N THR A 193 5.19 3.83 -21.10
CA THR A 193 4.84 4.05 -19.69
C THR A 193 5.00 5.51 -19.31
N PHE A 194 6.11 6.17 -19.69
CA PHE A 194 6.30 7.60 -19.43
C PHE A 194 5.29 8.49 -20.17
N GLU A 195 4.96 8.18 -21.41
CA GLU A 195 3.92 8.89 -22.17
C GLU A 195 2.55 8.75 -21.48
N ARG A 196 2.19 7.55 -21.03
CA ARG A 196 0.96 7.29 -20.31
C ARG A 196 0.89 8.03 -18.96
N MET A 197 2.00 8.06 -18.21
CA MET A 197 2.11 8.85 -16.98
C MET A 197 1.86 10.33 -17.25
N GLY A 198 2.50 10.92 -18.26
CA GLY A 198 2.33 12.32 -18.64
C GLY A 198 0.91 12.63 -19.08
N ALA A 199 0.31 11.79 -19.93
CA ALA A 199 -1.06 11.94 -20.40
C ALA A 199 -2.08 11.83 -19.25
N SER A 200 -1.90 10.87 -18.35
CA SER A 200 -2.78 10.68 -17.18
C SER A 200 -2.71 11.87 -16.21
N LEU A 201 -1.51 12.41 -15.97
CA LEU A 201 -1.35 13.61 -15.15
C LEU A 201 -2.06 14.81 -15.80
N THR A 202 -1.95 14.99 -17.11
CA THR A 202 -2.67 16.04 -17.83
C THR A 202 -4.19 15.88 -17.72
N ALA A 203 -4.71 14.68 -17.88
CA ALA A 203 -6.14 14.38 -17.74
C ALA A 203 -6.63 14.69 -16.31
N MET A 204 -5.87 14.28 -15.30
CA MET A 204 -6.19 14.56 -13.89
C MET A 204 -6.16 16.05 -13.59
N LEU A 205 -5.14 16.80 -14.01
CA LEU A 205 -5.05 18.25 -13.80
C LEU A 205 -6.25 19.01 -14.36
N ASN A 206 -6.86 18.53 -15.45
CA ASN A 206 -8.09 19.10 -16.01
C ASN A 206 -9.34 18.76 -15.21
N SER A 207 -9.30 17.73 -14.34
CA SER A 207 -10.47 17.13 -13.70
C SER A 207 -10.56 17.42 -12.20
N VAL A 208 -9.42 17.49 -11.51
CA VAL A 208 -9.33 17.61 -10.04
C VAL A 208 -8.92 19.01 -9.58
N LEU A 209 -8.94 19.25 -8.28
CA LEU A 209 -8.45 20.51 -7.70
C LEU A 209 -6.92 20.61 -7.79
N LEU A 210 -6.23 19.54 -7.40
CA LEU A 210 -4.77 19.49 -7.33
C LEU A 210 -4.27 18.06 -7.59
N ALA A 211 -3.22 17.93 -8.41
CA ALA A 211 -2.46 16.71 -8.56
C ALA A 211 -1.00 16.94 -8.15
N ARG A 212 -0.45 16.05 -7.33
CA ARG A 212 0.98 16.04 -6.98
C ARG A 212 1.68 14.85 -7.63
N VAL A 213 2.93 15.05 -8.03
CA VAL A 213 3.83 13.98 -8.43
C VAL A 213 4.86 13.80 -7.33
N SER A 214 4.91 12.63 -6.71
CA SER A 214 5.76 12.36 -5.55
C SER A 214 6.13 10.89 -5.45
N VAL A 215 7.32 10.64 -4.96
CA VAL A 215 7.79 9.32 -4.51
C VAL A 215 8.09 9.41 -3.02
N PRO A 216 7.98 8.31 -2.29
CA PRO A 216 7.62 6.96 -2.67
C PRO A 216 6.08 6.72 -2.72
N ALA A 217 5.69 5.61 -3.37
CA ALA A 217 4.27 5.25 -3.53
C ALA A 217 3.60 4.87 -2.20
N THR A 218 4.28 4.12 -1.35
CA THR A 218 3.73 3.63 -0.07
C THR A 218 3.24 4.78 0.82
N THR A 219 3.99 5.88 0.94
CA THR A 219 3.56 7.03 1.75
C THR A 219 2.37 7.74 1.12
N GLN A 220 2.27 7.80 -0.22
CA GLN A 220 1.10 8.37 -0.88
C GLN A 220 -0.16 7.52 -0.62
N LEU A 221 -0.03 6.20 -0.69
CA LEU A 221 -1.12 5.27 -0.37
C LEU A 221 -1.51 5.34 1.11
N ALA A 222 -0.56 5.49 2.03
CA ALA A 222 -0.84 5.71 3.45
C ALA A 222 -1.64 7.02 3.66
N HIS A 223 -1.31 8.08 2.93
CA HIS A 223 -2.08 9.33 2.95
C HIS A 223 -3.50 9.15 2.38
N VAL A 224 -3.71 8.27 1.38
CA VAL A 224 -5.07 7.91 0.92
C VAL A 224 -5.84 7.20 2.03
N ALA A 225 -5.22 6.20 2.68
CA ALA A 225 -5.83 5.49 3.79
C ALA A 225 -6.22 6.41 4.96
N ALA A 226 -5.43 7.46 5.20
CA ALA A 226 -5.66 8.48 6.22
C ALA A 226 -6.62 9.61 5.79
N GLY A 227 -7.12 9.59 4.54
CA GLY A 227 -8.00 10.64 4.01
C GLY A 227 -7.33 12.00 3.79
N GLN A 228 -6.00 12.05 3.82
CA GLN A 228 -5.21 13.28 3.60
C GLN A 228 -5.13 13.65 2.12
N ILE A 229 -5.06 12.63 1.24
CA ILE A 229 -5.29 12.76 -0.20
C ILE A 229 -6.42 11.82 -0.62
N ASP A 230 -7.04 12.09 -1.75
CA ASP A 230 -8.28 11.43 -2.14
C ASP A 230 -8.04 10.22 -3.06
N ALA A 231 -6.92 10.20 -3.77
CA ALA A 231 -6.52 9.08 -4.62
C ALA A 231 -5.02 9.10 -4.94
N PHE A 232 -4.53 7.90 -5.28
CA PHE A 232 -3.21 7.67 -5.85
C PHE A 232 -3.34 6.71 -7.04
N TRP A 233 -2.63 7.00 -8.15
CA TRP A 233 -2.49 6.06 -9.25
C TRP A 233 -1.04 5.96 -9.70
N GLN A 234 -0.65 4.80 -10.22
CA GLN A 234 0.70 4.58 -10.75
C GLN A 234 0.67 3.46 -11.77
N TYR A 235 1.44 3.63 -12.85
CA TYR A 235 1.68 2.61 -13.85
C TYR A 235 2.96 1.86 -13.47
N SER A 236 2.79 0.77 -12.70
CA SER A 236 3.89 -0.07 -12.23
C SER A 236 3.37 -1.39 -11.67
N ASP A 237 4.18 -2.41 -11.81
CA ASP A 237 4.01 -3.74 -11.24
C ASP A 237 5.03 -4.05 -10.12
N VAL A 238 5.83 -3.07 -9.69
CA VAL A 238 6.77 -3.20 -8.56
C VAL A 238 6.00 -3.39 -7.27
N ARG A 239 6.12 -4.59 -6.66
CA ARG A 239 5.25 -4.99 -5.57
C ARG A 239 5.61 -4.38 -4.21
N SER A 240 6.90 -4.17 -3.90
CA SER A 240 7.34 -3.67 -2.58
C SER A 240 6.70 -2.32 -2.27
N GLY A 241 6.76 -1.37 -3.19
CA GLY A 241 6.22 -0.03 -3.02
C GLY A 241 4.69 0.05 -3.07
N LEU A 242 3.97 -1.03 -3.41
CA LEU A 242 2.51 -1.00 -3.54
C LEU A 242 1.77 -1.84 -2.48
N LEU A 243 2.34 -2.98 -2.05
CA LEU A 243 1.66 -3.96 -1.19
C LEU A 243 1.20 -3.37 0.14
N ALA A 244 2.10 -2.69 0.84
CA ALA A 244 1.80 -2.08 2.14
C ALA A 244 0.67 -1.07 2.03
N GLY A 245 0.79 -0.15 1.08
CA GLY A 245 -0.21 0.88 0.85
C GLY A 245 -1.53 0.35 0.36
N ALA A 246 -1.54 -0.66 -0.51
CA ALA A 246 -2.77 -1.30 -1.00
C ALA A 246 -3.57 -1.93 0.15
N LEU A 247 -2.89 -2.64 1.09
CA LEU A 247 -3.56 -3.18 2.27
C LEU A 247 -4.08 -2.07 3.19
N LEU A 248 -3.28 -1.02 3.44
CA LEU A 248 -3.72 0.13 4.26
C LEU A 248 -4.99 0.77 3.70
N VAL A 249 -5.03 1.06 2.40
CA VAL A 249 -6.20 1.68 1.76
C VAL A 249 -7.41 0.76 1.82
N ALA A 250 -7.26 -0.53 1.50
CA ALA A 250 -8.36 -1.50 1.53
C ALA A 250 -8.94 -1.64 2.96
N GLU A 251 -8.08 -1.77 3.98
CA GLU A 251 -8.49 -1.94 5.37
C GLU A 251 -9.01 -0.63 6.01
N ALA A 252 -8.66 0.53 5.47
CA ALA A 252 -9.28 1.80 5.83
C ALA A 252 -10.69 1.97 5.23
N GLY A 253 -11.08 1.13 4.26
CA GLY A 253 -12.37 1.18 3.56
C GLY A 253 -12.31 1.91 2.22
N GLY A 254 -11.11 2.15 1.68
CA GLY A 254 -10.90 2.68 0.32
C GLY A 254 -11.06 1.60 -0.76
N MET A 255 -11.05 2.04 -2.01
CA MET A 255 -11.10 1.18 -3.19
C MET A 255 -9.69 1.02 -3.77
N VAL A 256 -9.28 -0.23 -4.06
CA VAL A 256 -7.99 -0.54 -4.68
C VAL A 256 -8.22 -1.44 -5.89
N THR A 257 -7.95 -0.90 -7.08
CA THR A 257 -8.13 -1.58 -8.37
C THR A 257 -6.93 -1.33 -9.27
N ASP A 258 -6.87 -2.01 -10.42
CA ASP A 258 -6.08 -1.49 -11.53
C ASP A 258 -6.77 -0.27 -12.18
N THR A 259 -6.11 0.39 -13.12
CA THR A 259 -6.68 1.57 -13.82
C THR A 259 -7.82 1.22 -14.78
N ARG A 260 -8.20 -0.06 -14.87
CA ARG A 260 -9.36 -0.58 -15.62
C ARG A 260 -10.53 -0.97 -14.71
N GLY A 261 -10.38 -0.77 -13.38
CA GLY A 261 -11.40 -1.08 -12.39
C GLY A 261 -11.48 -2.55 -11.98
N ARG A 262 -10.53 -3.40 -12.38
CA ARG A 262 -10.43 -4.78 -11.89
C ARG A 262 -9.78 -4.79 -10.51
N PRO A 263 -10.17 -5.68 -9.59
CA PRO A 263 -9.50 -5.79 -8.29
C PRO A 263 -7.98 -5.88 -8.44
N TRP A 264 -7.25 -5.05 -7.72
CA TRP A 264 -5.79 -5.06 -7.75
C TRP A 264 -5.23 -6.35 -7.15
N SER A 265 -4.15 -6.84 -7.72
CA SER A 265 -3.41 -8.01 -7.27
C SER A 265 -1.94 -7.87 -7.65
N LEU A 266 -1.08 -8.80 -7.18
CA LEU A 266 0.33 -8.85 -7.57
C LEU A 266 0.57 -9.10 -9.07
N ALA A 267 -0.46 -9.48 -9.82
CA ALA A 267 -0.40 -9.62 -11.28
C ALA A 267 -0.85 -8.36 -12.04
N SER A 268 -1.24 -7.30 -11.32
CA SER A 268 -1.66 -6.03 -11.92
C SER A 268 -0.43 -5.23 -12.36
N GLU A 269 -0.53 -4.58 -13.52
CA GLU A 269 0.53 -3.75 -14.11
C GLU A 269 0.45 -2.27 -13.68
N ASP A 270 -0.62 -1.93 -12.99
CA ASP A 270 -0.89 -0.58 -12.50
C ASP A 270 -1.83 -0.62 -11.30
N ILE A 271 -2.00 0.52 -10.64
CA ILE A 271 -2.87 0.68 -9.47
C ILE A 271 -3.64 1.99 -9.52
N LEU A 272 -4.89 1.94 -9.06
CA LEU A 272 -5.68 3.09 -8.61
C LEU A 272 -6.20 2.79 -7.21
N ALA A 273 -5.80 3.58 -6.23
CA ALA A 273 -6.32 3.56 -4.88
C ALA A 273 -7.03 4.88 -4.60
N ALA A 274 -8.26 4.84 -4.12
CA ALA A 274 -9.07 6.04 -3.97
C ALA A 274 -10.12 5.93 -2.87
N THR A 275 -10.61 7.10 -2.41
CA THR A 275 -11.85 7.15 -1.64
C THR A 275 -13.01 6.57 -2.47
N PRO A 276 -13.93 5.80 -1.86
CA PRO A 276 -14.98 5.08 -2.61
C PRO A 276 -15.82 5.97 -3.52
N ALA A 277 -16.20 7.16 -3.05
CA ALA A 277 -17.10 8.04 -3.78
C ALA A 277 -16.47 8.63 -5.06
N LEU A 278 -15.14 8.74 -5.15
CA LEU A 278 -14.45 9.30 -6.32
C LEU A 278 -13.89 8.23 -7.27
N HIS A 279 -13.81 6.98 -6.83
CA HIS A 279 -13.10 5.92 -7.55
C HIS A 279 -13.61 5.73 -8.99
N HIS A 280 -14.93 5.67 -9.18
CA HIS A 280 -15.54 5.49 -10.50
C HIS A 280 -15.23 6.66 -11.46
N ASP A 281 -15.32 7.88 -10.96
CA ASP A 281 -15.06 9.08 -11.77
C ASP A 281 -13.56 9.19 -12.13
N LEU A 282 -12.67 8.81 -11.24
CA LEU A 282 -11.23 8.74 -11.51
C LEU A 282 -10.89 7.67 -12.57
N LEU A 283 -11.57 6.51 -12.54
CA LEU A 283 -11.46 5.51 -13.61
C LEU A 283 -11.87 6.07 -14.96
N ASN A 284 -12.96 6.86 -15.03
CA ASN A 284 -13.41 7.49 -16.26
C ASN A 284 -12.37 8.49 -16.79
N VAL A 285 -11.72 9.26 -15.92
CA VAL A 285 -10.61 10.16 -16.31
C VAL A 285 -9.44 9.35 -16.87
N LEU A 286 -9.00 8.30 -16.17
CA LEU A 286 -7.86 7.46 -16.61
C LEU A 286 -8.19 6.69 -17.90
N ALA A 287 -9.44 6.35 -18.15
CA ALA A 287 -9.86 5.68 -19.39
C ALA A 287 -9.63 6.52 -20.64
N THR A 288 -9.49 7.83 -20.52
CA THR A 288 -9.22 8.73 -21.66
C THR A 288 -7.79 8.69 -22.18
N VAL A 289 -6.86 8.06 -21.44
CA VAL A 289 -5.42 7.98 -21.76
C VAL A 289 -4.93 6.58 -22.15
N ARG A 290 -5.82 5.77 -22.67
CA ARG A 290 -5.52 4.39 -23.14
C ARG A 290 -5.05 4.38 -24.57
#